data_1a1935db55da2277c6810059170f1cc6
#
_entry.id   1a1935db55da2277c6810059170f1cc6
#
_cell.length_a   1.000
_cell.length_b   1.000
_cell.length_c   1.000
_cell.angle_alpha   90.00
_cell.angle_beta   90.00
_cell.angle_gamma   90.00
#
_symmetry.space_group_name_H-M   'P 1'
#
loop_
_entity.id
_entity.type
_entity.pdbx_description
1 polymer ?
#
loop_
_entity_poly.entity_id
_entity_poly.type
_entity_poly.pdbx_seq_one_letter_code
_entity_poly.pdbx_strand_id
1 'polypeptide(L)'
;GKYEDDPPAADGLPAYGRNRLQLEQWVREDFPEALIVRLPALYGVGIKKNFLYDLHTLTPAMLKPEKYDELAQKSQLVKTGYTLADNGFYKLNGTADTAALKAFFAQNDFNALAFTDSRSRYQFYNLGRLWADIEKARAAGVKLLHLCTPPITAAEVYTAVTGGSWRNELAKSPFDYDLRSRYAEILGGSGDYLCTKQQELDDITRFLRDWRD
;
A
#
# COMPACT_ATOMS: atom_id res chain seq x y z
N GLY A 1 -18.80 3.24 2.28
CA GLY A 1 -18.06 2.77 1.12
C GLY A 1 -18.58 3.37 -0.18
N LYS A 2 -17.79 3.25 -1.24
CA LYS A 2 -18.17 3.71 -2.59
C LYS A 2 -18.06 2.56 -3.59
N TYR A 3 -19.07 2.41 -4.42
CA TYR A 3 -19.13 1.45 -5.52
C TYR A 3 -18.69 2.08 -6.86
N GLU A 4 -18.61 1.26 -7.89
CA GLU A 4 -18.20 1.68 -9.24
C GLU A 4 -19.13 2.75 -9.83
N ASP A 5 -20.43 2.67 -9.54
CA ASP A 5 -21.49 3.56 -10.01
C ASP A 5 -21.62 4.86 -9.19
N ASP A 6 -20.97 4.95 -8.04
CA ASP A 6 -20.95 6.18 -7.26
C ASP A 6 -20.10 7.26 -7.96
N PRO A 7 -20.58 8.52 -8.03
CA PRO A 7 -19.81 9.58 -8.64
C PRO A 7 -18.50 9.79 -7.89
N PRO A 8 -17.38 9.93 -8.61
CA PRO A 8 -16.12 10.30 -7.99
C PRO A 8 -16.25 11.68 -7.33
N ALA A 9 -15.64 11.86 -6.16
CA ALA A 9 -15.54 13.17 -5.54
C ALA A 9 -14.68 14.07 -6.44
N ALA A 10 -15.29 15.07 -7.10
CA ALA A 10 -14.56 15.98 -7.98
C ALA A 10 -13.89 17.13 -7.21
N ASP A 11 -14.54 17.58 -6.14
CA ASP A 11 -14.07 18.73 -5.35
C ASP A 11 -12.99 18.35 -4.34
N GLY A 12 -11.99 19.22 -4.22
CA GLY A 12 -10.91 19.04 -3.24
C GLY A 12 -9.86 17.98 -3.57
N LEU A 13 -9.93 17.35 -4.75
CA LEU A 13 -8.92 16.36 -5.15
C LEU A 13 -7.53 16.98 -5.31
N PRO A 14 -6.47 16.34 -4.80
CA PRO A 14 -5.10 16.71 -5.12
C PRO A 14 -4.83 16.51 -6.62
N ALA A 15 -3.79 17.16 -7.14
CA ALA A 15 -3.44 17.14 -8.59
C ALA A 15 -3.36 15.69 -9.15
N TYR A 16 -2.79 14.76 -8.40
CA TYR A 16 -2.73 13.35 -8.79
C TYR A 16 -4.13 12.76 -8.99
N GLY A 17 -5.05 12.98 -8.06
CA GLY A 17 -6.43 12.47 -8.15
C GLY A 17 -7.20 13.07 -9.33
N ARG A 18 -7.06 14.39 -9.54
CA ARG A 18 -7.67 15.08 -10.70
C ARG A 18 -7.18 14.52 -12.03
N ASN A 19 -5.87 14.35 -12.17
CA ASN A 19 -5.28 13.83 -13.41
C ASN A 19 -5.72 12.37 -13.68
N ARG A 20 -5.85 11.54 -12.62
CA ARG A 20 -6.37 10.17 -12.76
C ARG A 20 -7.83 10.15 -13.18
N LEU A 21 -8.66 11.01 -12.61
CA LEU A 21 -10.07 11.12 -12.99
C LEU A 21 -10.22 11.59 -14.44
N GLN A 22 -9.44 12.58 -14.86
CA GLN A 22 -9.45 13.08 -16.24
C GLN A 22 -8.99 12.01 -17.23
N LEU A 23 -7.92 11.27 -16.90
CA LEU A 23 -7.47 10.15 -17.74
C LEU A 23 -8.55 9.06 -17.87
N GLU A 24 -9.25 8.72 -16.77
CA GLU A 24 -10.36 7.78 -16.81
C GLU A 24 -11.48 8.26 -17.72
N GLN A 25 -11.83 9.54 -17.69
CA GLN A 25 -12.83 10.14 -18.58
C GLN A 25 -12.43 10.02 -20.04
N TRP A 26 -11.20 10.40 -20.39
CA TRP A 26 -10.69 10.26 -21.76
C TRP A 26 -10.72 8.82 -22.25
N VAL A 27 -10.31 7.86 -21.42
CA VAL A 27 -10.37 6.44 -21.81
C VAL A 27 -11.81 5.99 -22.06
N ARG A 28 -12.78 6.45 -21.28
CA ARG A 28 -14.21 6.12 -21.49
C ARG A 28 -14.77 6.71 -22.78
N GLU A 29 -14.34 7.92 -23.13
CA GLU A 29 -14.77 8.62 -24.36
C GLU A 29 -14.16 8.00 -25.60
N ASP A 30 -12.84 7.78 -25.62
CA ASP A 30 -12.09 7.31 -26.78
C ASP A 30 -12.15 5.79 -26.96
N PHE A 31 -12.31 5.04 -25.86
CA PHE A 31 -12.31 3.57 -25.84
C PHE A 31 -13.49 3.02 -25.03
N PRO A 32 -14.74 3.15 -25.49
CA PRO A 32 -15.94 2.76 -24.72
C PRO A 32 -15.99 1.26 -24.38
N GLU A 33 -15.24 0.43 -25.11
CA GLU A 33 -15.14 -1.01 -24.86
C GLU A 33 -14.05 -1.37 -23.84
N ALA A 34 -13.21 -0.43 -23.39
CA ALA A 34 -12.16 -0.69 -22.42
C ALA A 34 -12.72 -1.09 -21.05
N LEU A 35 -12.07 -2.03 -20.41
CA LEU A 35 -12.25 -2.29 -18.99
C LEU A 35 -11.34 -1.35 -18.18
N ILE A 36 -11.93 -0.50 -17.38
CA ILE A 36 -11.21 0.35 -16.44
C ILE A 36 -11.17 -0.35 -15.08
N VAL A 37 -9.97 -0.51 -14.52
CA VAL A 37 -9.77 -1.15 -13.21
C VAL A 37 -9.21 -0.14 -12.23
N ARG A 38 -9.94 0.11 -11.14
CA ARG A 38 -9.49 0.93 -10.02
C ARG A 38 -8.86 0.04 -8.96
N LEU A 39 -7.59 0.32 -8.68
CA LEU A 39 -6.74 -0.48 -7.81
C LEU A 39 -6.59 0.20 -6.43
N PRO A 40 -6.69 -0.56 -5.32
CA PRO A 40 -6.37 -0.08 -3.98
C PRO A 40 -4.85 -0.07 -3.73
N ALA A 41 -4.41 -0.19 -2.47
CA ALA A 41 -3.00 -0.42 -2.18
C ALA A 41 -2.56 -1.80 -2.68
N LEU A 42 -1.44 -1.85 -3.38
CA LEU A 42 -0.97 -3.06 -4.06
C LEU A 42 0.18 -3.72 -3.31
N TYR A 43 0.18 -5.05 -3.29
CA TYR A 43 1.36 -5.82 -2.91
C TYR A 43 1.61 -6.95 -3.92
N GLY A 44 2.86 -7.39 -4.01
CA GLY A 44 3.29 -8.40 -4.96
C GLY A 44 4.79 -8.33 -5.20
N VAL A 45 5.32 -9.27 -5.95
CA VAL A 45 6.75 -9.29 -6.30
C VAL A 45 7.15 -7.98 -6.97
N GLY A 46 8.22 -7.36 -6.49
CA GLY A 46 8.73 -6.10 -7.02
C GLY A 46 8.02 -4.82 -6.53
N ILE A 47 6.95 -4.91 -5.77
CA ILE A 47 6.28 -3.75 -5.16
C ILE A 47 7.01 -3.33 -3.88
N LYS A 48 7.84 -2.27 -3.98
CA LYS A 48 8.63 -1.72 -2.86
C LYS A 48 7.99 -0.42 -2.33
N LYS A 49 6.72 -0.49 -1.95
CA LYS A 49 5.92 0.67 -1.49
C LYS A 49 4.88 0.25 -0.46
N ASN A 50 4.31 1.26 0.21
CA ASN A 50 3.24 1.19 1.21
C ASN A 50 3.62 0.52 2.54
N PHE A 51 2.63 0.48 3.44
CA PHE A 51 2.79 -0.03 4.80
C PHE A 51 3.32 -1.48 4.85
N LEU A 52 2.95 -2.35 3.91
CA LEU A 52 3.42 -3.75 3.92
C LEU A 52 4.92 -3.83 3.65
N TYR A 53 5.44 -3.01 2.74
CA TYR A 53 6.88 -2.92 2.50
C TYR A 53 7.61 -2.33 3.71
N ASP A 54 7.05 -1.27 4.31
CA ASP A 54 7.62 -0.64 5.50
C ASP A 54 7.65 -1.62 6.69
N LEU A 55 6.59 -2.43 6.86
CA LEU A 55 6.53 -3.48 7.88
C LEU A 55 7.56 -4.59 7.64
N HIS A 56 7.76 -4.97 6.37
CA HIS A 56 8.76 -5.98 6.01
C HIS A 56 10.19 -5.50 6.23
N THR A 57 10.51 -4.28 5.79
CA THR A 57 11.90 -3.78 5.79
C THR A 57 12.30 -3.06 7.06
N LEU A 58 11.35 -2.43 7.75
CA LEU A 58 11.55 -1.50 8.88
C LEU A 58 12.48 -0.31 8.56
N THR A 59 13.06 -0.27 7.37
CA THR A 59 14.07 0.69 6.93
C THR A 59 13.39 1.85 6.20
N PRO A 60 13.45 3.09 6.73
CA PRO A 60 12.89 4.25 6.04
C PRO A 60 13.51 4.45 4.67
N ALA A 61 12.69 4.64 3.63
CA ALA A 61 13.19 4.94 2.29
C ALA A 61 13.88 6.31 2.20
N MET A 62 13.46 7.27 3.05
CA MET A 62 14.02 8.61 3.15
C MET A 62 14.07 9.09 4.59
N LEU A 63 15.09 9.88 4.91
CA LEU A 63 15.27 10.53 6.21
C LEU A 63 15.39 12.05 6.00
N LYS A 64 14.78 12.81 6.92
CA LYS A 64 15.07 14.24 7.05
C LYS A 64 16.51 14.43 7.54
N PRO A 65 17.17 15.57 7.21
CA PRO A 65 18.56 15.83 7.62
C PRO A 65 18.79 15.63 9.13
N GLU A 66 17.92 16.19 9.96
CA GLU A 66 18.07 16.11 11.41
C GLU A 66 17.98 14.67 11.91
N LYS A 67 17.08 13.86 11.31
CA LYS A 67 16.95 12.45 11.67
C LYS A 67 18.10 11.61 11.14
N TYR A 68 18.62 11.93 9.96
CA TYR A 68 19.84 11.29 9.44
C TYR A 68 21.03 11.55 10.36
N ASP A 69 21.25 12.80 10.76
CA ASP A 69 22.38 13.18 11.63
C ASP A 69 22.32 12.45 12.99
N GLU A 70 21.11 12.38 13.59
CA GLU A 70 20.89 11.63 14.82
C GLU A 70 21.25 10.14 14.67
N LEU A 71 20.75 9.50 13.62
CA LEU A 71 20.93 8.05 13.39
C LEU A 71 22.34 7.72 12.91
N ALA A 72 22.97 8.59 12.13
CA ALA A 72 24.33 8.43 11.66
C ALA A 72 25.36 8.50 12.80
N GLN A 73 25.06 9.20 13.89
CA GLN A 73 25.89 9.15 15.10
C GLN A 73 25.82 7.79 15.80
N LYS A 74 24.69 7.07 15.65
CA LYS A 74 24.46 5.77 16.28
C LYS A 74 25.01 4.60 15.44
N SER A 75 25.08 4.75 14.11
CA SER A 75 25.44 3.65 13.21
C SER A 75 26.15 4.09 11.92
N GLN A 76 27.25 3.42 11.63
CA GLN A 76 27.96 3.56 10.35
C GLN A 76 27.09 3.07 9.17
N LEU A 77 26.18 2.11 9.39
CA LEU A 77 25.27 1.62 8.36
C LEU A 77 24.38 2.74 7.80
N VAL A 78 23.94 3.68 8.65
CA VAL A 78 23.17 4.83 8.20
C VAL A 78 24.03 5.77 7.34
N LYS A 79 25.28 6.02 7.74
CA LYS A 79 26.20 6.88 6.96
C LYS A 79 26.45 6.35 5.57
N THR A 80 26.62 5.04 5.42
CA THR A 80 26.93 4.41 4.13
C THR A 80 25.69 4.06 3.33
N GLY A 81 24.55 3.80 4.01
CA GLY A 81 23.30 3.36 3.38
C GLY A 81 22.42 4.47 2.84
N TYR A 82 22.68 5.74 3.19
CA TYR A 82 21.86 6.88 2.73
C TYR A 82 22.72 7.93 2.04
N THR A 83 22.16 8.55 1.00
CA THR A 83 22.79 9.62 0.23
C THR A 83 21.85 10.83 0.14
N LEU A 84 22.41 12.04 0.30
CA LEU A 84 21.65 13.27 0.14
C LEU A 84 21.13 13.39 -1.30
N ALA A 85 19.82 13.60 -1.44
CA ALA A 85 19.16 13.80 -2.72
C ALA A 85 18.87 15.29 -2.97
N ASP A 86 18.58 15.66 -4.22
CA ASP A 86 18.34 17.06 -4.64
C ASP A 86 17.19 17.75 -3.90
N ASN A 87 16.25 16.97 -3.36
CA ASN A 87 15.14 17.49 -2.56
C ASN A 87 15.49 17.77 -1.10
N GLY A 88 16.76 17.65 -0.71
CA GLY A 88 17.25 17.89 0.64
C GLY A 88 17.03 16.74 1.63
N PHE A 89 16.49 15.61 1.20
CA PHE A 89 16.34 14.41 2.04
C PHE A 89 17.46 13.40 1.78
N TYR A 90 17.83 12.65 2.80
CA TYR A 90 18.71 11.50 2.65
C TYR A 90 17.90 10.29 2.19
N LYS A 91 18.21 9.75 1.02
CA LYS A 91 17.53 8.61 0.40
C LYS A 91 18.37 7.35 0.54
N LEU A 92 17.71 6.24 0.86
CA LEU A 92 18.32 4.91 0.85
C LEU A 92 18.95 4.64 -0.52
N ASN A 93 20.23 4.29 -0.55
CA ASN A 93 20.99 4.09 -1.79
C ASN A 93 21.06 2.60 -2.17
N GLY A 94 21.45 2.34 -3.43
CA GLY A 94 21.49 0.97 -3.98
C GLY A 94 22.60 0.08 -3.44
N THR A 95 23.55 0.62 -2.65
CA THR A 95 24.66 -0.13 -2.05
C THR A 95 24.45 -0.42 -0.57
N ALA A 96 23.29 -0.02 -0.02
CA ALA A 96 22.96 -0.20 1.37
C ALA A 96 22.84 -1.69 1.73
N ASP A 97 23.43 -2.09 2.84
CA ASP A 97 23.17 -3.39 3.46
C ASP A 97 21.79 -3.37 4.10
N THR A 98 20.77 -3.76 3.32
CA THR A 98 19.36 -3.71 3.73
C THR A 98 19.05 -4.66 4.88
N ALA A 99 19.74 -5.79 4.99
CA ALA A 99 19.55 -6.74 6.08
C ALA A 99 20.09 -6.18 7.40
N ALA A 100 21.30 -5.62 7.38
CA ALA A 100 21.89 -4.97 8.56
C ALA A 100 21.11 -3.72 8.98
N LEU A 101 20.64 -2.91 8.02
CA LEU A 101 19.78 -1.76 8.30
C LEU A 101 18.43 -2.18 8.92
N LYS A 102 17.80 -3.23 8.40
CA LYS A 102 16.57 -3.78 9.00
C LYS A 102 16.80 -4.17 10.46
N ALA A 103 17.87 -4.89 10.75
CA ALA A 103 18.22 -5.29 12.12
C ALA A 103 18.48 -4.07 13.02
N PHE A 104 19.16 -3.05 12.52
CA PHE A 104 19.38 -1.79 13.23
C PHE A 104 18.07 -1.08 13.52
N PHE A 105 17.19 -0.90 12.53
CA PHE A 105 15.91 -0.21 12.71
C PHE A 105 14.90 -1.00 13.56
N ALA A 106 14.98 -2.32 13.58
CA ALA A 106 14.15 -3.16 14.45
C ALA A 106 14.45 -2.92 15.96
N GLN A 107 15.66 -2.45 16.28
CA GLN A 107 16.10 -2.17 17.66
C GLN A 107 16.00 -0.70 18.05
N ASN A 108 15.55 0.17 17.12
CA ASN A 108 15.41 1.60 17.37
C ASN A 108 13.93 1.98 17.51
N ASP A 109 13.66 2.96 18.35
CA ASP A 109 12.31 3.52 18.55
C ASP A 109 11.78 4.20 17.27
N PHE A 110 12.66 4.59 16.36
CA PHE A 110 12.31 5.17 15.07
C PHE A 110 12.67 4.22 13.92
N ASN A 111 11.68 3.83 13.15
CA ASN A 111 11.81 3.00 11.94
C ASN A 111 10.75 3.41 10.89
N ALA A 112 10.62 2.65 9.78
CA ALA A 112 9.68 2.95 8.71
C ALA A 112 8.22 3.05 9.17
N LEU A 113 7.83 2.33 10.24
CA LEU A 113 6.46 2.36 10.76
C LEU A 113 6.10 3.70 11.43
N ALA A 114 7.08 4.54 11.78
CA ALA A 114 6.83 5.86 12.35
C ALA A 114 6.01 6.79 11.44
N PHE A 115 5.92 6.50 10.15
CA PHE A 115 5.19 7.31 9.17
C PHE A 115 3.73 6.87 8.98
N THR A 116 3.31 5.75 9.57
CA THR A 116 1.94 5.21 9.41
C THR A 116 1.18 5.31 10.73
N ASP A 117 -0.04 5.85 10.67
CA ASP A 117 -0.97 5.81 11.81
C ASP A 117 -1.56 4.40 11.93
N SER A 118 -1.45 3.80 13.11
CA SER A 118 -1.89 2.43 13.36
C SER A 118 -3.41 2.22 13.17
N ARG A 119 -4.19 3.31 13.30
CA ARG A 119 -5.64 3.33 13.11
C ARG A 119 -6.05 3.47 11.64
N SER A 120 -5.12 3.82 10.75
CA SER A 120 -5.43 3.95 9.32
C SER A 120 -5.94 2.64 8.75
N ARG A 121 -7.08 2.70 8.04
CA ARG A 121 -7.67 1.56 7.34
C ARG A 121 -7.26 1.57 5.88
N TYR A 122 -6.77 0.44 5.41
CA TYR A 122 -6.33 0.21 4.04
C TYR A 122 -7.07 -0.98 3.46
N GLN A 123 -7.06 -1.08 2.15
CA GLN A 123 -7.47 -2.23 1.36
C GLN A 123 -6.24 -2.65 0.55
N PHE A 124 -5.80 -3.90 0.67
CA PHE A 124 -4.61 -4.38 -0.01
C PHE A 124 -4.98 -5.43 -1.04
N TYR A 125 -4.45 -5.30 -2.25
CA TYR A 125 -4.73 -6.23 -3.33
C TYR A 125 -3.44 -6.91 -3.81
N ASN A 126 -3.49 -8.25 -3.89
CA ASN A 126 -2.38 -9.07 -4.37
C ASN A 126 -2.30 -9.04 -5.90
N LEU A 127 -1.24 -8.44 -6.44
CA LEU A 127 -1.02 -8.34 -7.88
C LEU A 127 -0.89 -9.70 -8.59
N GLY A 128 -0.55 -10.76 -7.86
CA GLY A 128 -0.53 -12.11 -8.42
C GLY A 128 -1.88 -12.60 -8.95
N ARG A 129 -2.99 -11.97 -8.53
CA ARG A 129 -4.34 -12.29 -8.99
C ARG A 129 -4.80 -11.46 -10.19
N LEU A 130 -4.11 -10.36 -10.49
CA LEU A 130 -4.63 -9.30 -11.37
C LEU A 130 -5.08 -9.82 -12.73
N TRP A 131 -4.26 -10.65 -13.38
CA TRP A 131 -4.60 -11.16 -14.70
C TRP A 131 -5.87 -12.02 -14.70
N ALA A 132 -5.97 -12.96 -13.78
CA ALA A 132 -7.14 -13.82 -13.65
C ALA A 132 -8.43 -13.05 -13.35
N ASP A 133 -8.33 -12.02 -12.50
CA ASP A 133 -9.48 -11.19 -12.15
C ASP A 133 -9.89 -10.27 -13.33
N ILE A 134 -8.96 -9.77 -14.12
CA ILE A 134 -9.23 -9.04 -15.37
C ILE A 134 -9.94 -9.94 -16.39
N GLU A 135 -9.50 -11.19 -16.58
CA GLU A 135 -10.14 -12.11 -17.53
C GLU A 135 -11.59 -12.42 -17.12
N LYS A 136 -11.84 -12.67 -15.84
CA LYS A 136 -13.21 -12.89 -15.35
C LYS A 136 -14.10 -11.67 -15.58
N ALA A 137 -13.61 -10.46 -15.26
CA ALA A 137 -14.35 -9.24 -15.45
C ALA A 137 -14.68 -8.98 -16.92
N ARG A 138 -13.71 -9.23 -17.84
CA ARG A 138 -13.93 -9.11 -19.28
C ARG A 138 -14.95 -10.11 -19.79
N ALA A 139 -14.87 -11.37 -19.35
CA ALA A 139 -15.82 -12.40 -19.73
C ALA A 139 -17.25 -12.06 -19.27
N ALA A 140 -17.39 -11.35 -18.15
CA ALA A 140 -18.67 -10.85 -17.63
C ALA A 140 -19.12 -9.51 -18.25
N GLY A 141 -18.37 -8.94 -19.18
CA GLY A 141 -18.69 -7.67 -19.83
C GLY A 141 -18.57 -6.43 -18.95
N VAL A 142 -17.84 -6.52 -17.84
CA VAL A 142 -17.63 -5.41 -16.92
C VAL A 142 -16.81 -4.32 -17.60
N LYS A 143 -17.22 -3.05 -17.45
CA LYS A 143 -16.52 -1.88 -18.03
C LYS A 143 -15.77 -1.05 -17.00
N LEU A 144 -16.21 -1.08 -15.75
CA LEU A 144 -15.52 -0.44 -14.62
C LEU A 144 -15.54 -1.40 -13.44
N LEU A 145 -14.40 -1.59 -12.82
CA LEU A 145 -14.18 -2.56 -11.75
C LEU A 145 -13.37 -1.96 -10.61
N HIS A 146 -13.84 -2.15 -9.38
CA HIS A 146 -13.04 -1.96 -8.17
C HIS A 146 -12.45 -3.31 -7.72
N LEU A 147 -11.12 -3.44 -7.70
CA LEU A 147 -10.47 -4.60 -7.09
C LEU A 147 -10.23 -4.32 -5.60
N CYS A 148 -11.27 -4.50 -4.80
CA CYS A 148 -11.27 -4.10 -3.38
C CYS A 148 -11.43 -5.28 -2.43
N THR A 149 -10.63 -5.28 -1.40
CA THR A 149 -10.65 -6.19 -0.26
C THR A 149 -11.30 -5.49 0.95
N PRO A 150 -11.65 -6.21 2.03
CA PRO A 150 -12.20 -5.56 3.22
C PRO A 150 -11.20 -4.54 3.82
N PRO A 151 -11.69 -3.39 4.34
CA PRO A 151 -10.82 -2.47 5.07
C PRO A 151 -10.22 -3.11 6.32
N ILE A 152 -8.90 -3.07 6.43
CA ILE A 152 -8.13 -3.53 7.59
C ILE A 152 -7.24 -2.43 8.14
N THR A 153 -7.09 -2.33 9.44
CA THR A 153 -6.21 -1.34 10.06
C THR A 153 -4.74 -1.76 9.95
N ALA A 154 -3.84 -0.78 9.92
CA ALA A 154 -2.41 -1.07 9.99
C ALA A 154 -2.04 -1.86 11.25
N ALA A 155 -2.71 -1.61 12.38
CA ALA A 155 -2.53 -2.38 13.61
C ALA A 155 -2.97 -3.85 13.47
N GLU A 156 -4.11 -4.14 12.79
CA GLU A 156 -4.55 -5.51 12.52
C GLU A 156 -3.54 -6.27 11.66
N VAL A 157 -3.02 -5.61 10.61
CA VAL A 157 -1.98 -6.20 9.76
C VAL A 157 -0.72 -6.49 10.57
N TYR A 158 -0.26 -5.51 11.37
CA TYR A 158 0.91 -5.70 12.23
C TYR A 158 0.75 -6.91 13.15
N THR A 159 -0.41 -7.01 13.82
CA THR A 159 -0.71 -8.12 14.73
C THR A 159 -0.74 -9.46 14.01
N ALA A 160 -1.37 -9.55 12.85
CA ALA A 160 -1.44 -10.77 12.06
C ALA A 160 -0.06 -11.26 11.61
N VAL A 161 0.82 -10.33 11.20
CA VAL A 161 2.16 -10.66 10.67
C VAL A 161 3.16 -10.98 11.78
N THR A 162 3.12 -10.24 12.91
CA THR A 162 4.16 -10.31 13.95
C THR A 162 3.74 -11.06 15.21
N GLY A 163 2.43 -11.26 15.43
CA GLY A 163 1.87 -11.78 16.67
C GLY A 163 1.86 -10.75 17.82
N GLY A 164 2.43 -9.56 17.61
CA GLY A 164 2.53 -8.50 18.61
C GLY A 164 1.44 -7.44 18.49
N SER A 165 1.47 -6.46 19.37
CA SER A 165 0.66 -5.24 19.27
C SER A 165 1.54 -4.04 18.88
N TRP A 166 0.96 -3.13 18.11
CA TRP A 166 1.64 -1.91 17.72
C TRP A 166 0.66 -0.73 17.72
N ARG A 167 1.09 0.38 18.28
CA ARG A 167 0.34 1.62 18.35
C ARG A 167 1.25 2.78 17.95
N ASN A 168 0.84 3.51 16.92
CA ASN A 168 1.44 4.76 16.50
C ASN A 168 0.31 5.70 16.06
N GLU A 169 0.11 6.79 16.75
CA GLU A 169 -0.94 7.76 16.46
C GLU A 169 -0.30 9.06 16.01
N LEU A 170 -0.62 9.46 14.80
CA LEU A 170 -0.13 10.70 14.21
C LEU A 170 -1.09 11.84 14.52
N ALA A 171 -0.58 13.07 14.53
CA ALA A 171 -1.43 14.28 14.71
C ALA A 171 -2.42 14.48 13.55
N LYS A 172 -2.09 13.92 12.36
CA LYS A 172 -2.97 13.93 11.20
C LYS A 172 -4.03 12.84 11.36
N SER A 173 -5.25 13.11 10.87
CA SER A 173 -6.32 12.11 10.83
C SER A 173 -5.87 10.84 10.09
N PRO A 174 -6.19 9.64 10.62
CA PRO A 174 -5.88 8.39 9.95
C PRO A 174 -6.58 8.29 8.59
N PHE A 175 -5.99 7.58 7.68
CA PHE A 175 -6.65 7.23 6.42
C PHE A 175 -7.80 6.27 6.67
N ASP A 176 -8.85 6.40 5.85
CA ASP A 176 -10.03 5.56 5.94
C ASP A 176 -10.52 5.20 4.52
N TYR A 177 -9.97 4.10 3.98
CA TYR A 177 -10.35 3.60 2.66
C TYR A 177 -11.43 2.53 2.79
N ASP A 178 -12.52 2.68 2.02
CA ASP A 178 -13.60 1.71 1.91
C ASP A 178 -14.21 1.81 0.49
N LEU A 179 -13.52 1.23 -0.49
CA LEU A 179 -14.07 0.99 -1.82
C LEU A 179 -14.78 -0.37 -1.82
N ARG A 180 -15.90 -0.46 -2.52
CA ARG A 180 -16.72 -1.66 -2.64
C ARG A 180 -16.95 -2.00 -4.09
N SER A 181 -17.21 -3.26 -4.39
CA SER A 181 -17.49 -3.71 -5.75
C SER A 181 -18.84 -4.39 -5.88
N ARG A 182 -19.61 -3.99 -6.91
CA ARG A 182 -20.81 -4.71 -7.36
C ARG A 182 -20.47 -6.07 -7.97
N TYR A 183 -19.22 -6.29 -8.31
CA TYR A 183 -18.74 -7.46 -9.05
C TYR A 183 -17.91 -8.41 -8.19
N ALA A 184 -17.93 -8.27 -6.87
CA ALA A 184 -17.15 -9.09 -5.97
C ALA A 184 -17.39 -10.61 -6.16
N GLU A 185 -18.63 -11.03 -6.33
CA GLU A 185 -19.03 -12.42 -6.52
C GLU A 185 -18.48 -13.02 -7.82
N ILE A 186 -18.45 -12.27 -8.93
CA ILE A 186 -17.87 -12.70 -10.21
C ILE A 186 -16.40 -13.05 -10.06
N LEU A 187 -15.70 -12.35 -9.17
CA LEU A 187 -14.28 -12.54 -8.89
C LEU A 187 -14.01 -13.60 -7.81
N GLY A 188 -15.06 -14.23 -7.28
CA GLY A 188 -14.98 -15.27 -6.25
C GLY A 188 -15.02 -14.76 -4.82
N GLY A 189 -15.40 -13.49 -4.64
CA GLY A 189 -15.66 -12.86 -3.35
C GLY A 189 -17.09 -13.09 -2.85
N SER A 190 -17.48 -12.31 -1.85
CA SER A 190 -18.81 -12.33 -1.26
C SER A 190 -19.23 -10.95 -0.77
N GLY A 191 -20.47 -10.56 -1.02
CA GLY A 191 -20.95 -9.24 -0.71
C GLY A 191 -20.20 -8.15 -1.48
N ASP A 192 -19.57 -7.23 -0.75
CA ASP A 192 -18.94 -6.04 -1.33
C ASP A 192 -17.44 -6.20 -1.65
N TYR A 193 -16.81 -7.32 -1.28
CA TYR A 193 -15.35 -7.48 -1.30
C TYR A 193 -14.92 -8.81 -1.91
N LEU A 194 -13.69 -8.83 -2.44
CA LEU A 194 -13.09 -9.97 -3.14
C LEU A 194 -12.72 -11.16 -2.24
N CYS A 195 -12.73 -10.95 -0.93
CA CYS A 195 -12.40 -11.96 0.07
C CYS A 195 -12.95 -11.55 1.44
N THR A 196 -12.80 -12.42 2.44
CA THR A 196 -13.03 -12.05 3.84
C THR A 196 -11.80 -11.34 4.43
N LYS A 197 -11.98 -10.59 5.52
CA LYS A 197 -10.87 -9.95 6.23
C LYS A 197 -9.80 -10.97 6.67
N GLN A 198 -10.22 -12.12 7.13
CA GLN A 198 -9.28 -13.17 7.55
C GLN A 198 -8.45 -13.71 6.38
N GLN A 199 -9.09 -13.95 5.24
CA GLN A 199 -8.39 -14.40 4.03
C GLN A 199 -7.35 -13.37 3.56
N GLU A 200 -7.67 -12.07 3.64
CA GLU A 200 -6.73 -10.99 3.28
C GLU A 200 -5.54 -10.97 4.24
N LEU A 201 -5.77 -11.02 5.55
CA LEU A 201 -4.70 -11.06 6.56
C LEU A 201 -3.81 -12.29 6.41
N ASP A 202 -4.40 -13.46 6.12
CA ASP A 202 -3.65 -14.72 5.90
C ASP A 202 -2.78 -14.63 4.64
N ASP A 203 -3.31 -14.06 3.54
CA ASP A 203 -2.57 -13.88 2.29
C ASP A 203 -1.41 -12.90 2.45
N ILE A 204 -1.64 -11.75 3.09
CA ILE A 204 -0.59 -10.78 3.43
C ILE A 204 0.49 -11.42 4.30
N THR A 205 0.10 -12.14 5.36
CA THR A 205 1.04 -12.79 6.28
C THR A 205 1.91 -13.80 5.54
N ARG A 206 1.31 -14.63 4.69
CA ARG A 206 2.02 -15.59 3.84
C ARG A 206 2.98 -14.88 2.91
N PHE A 207 2.52 -13.84 2.21
CA PHE A 207 3.33 -13.06 1.27
C PHE A 207 4.55 -12.44 1.96
N LEU A 208 4.37 -11.80 3.13
CA LEU A 208 5.47 -11.16 3.86
C LEU A 208 6.47 -12.17 4.45
N ARG A 209 6.01 -13.36 4.87
CA ARG A 209 6.88 -14.44 5.32
C ARG A 209 7.73 -15.00 4.18
N ASP A 210 7.14 -15.18 3.01
CA ASP A 210 7.76 -15.79 1.84
C ASP A 210 8.39 -14.72 0.91
N TRP A 211 8.54 -13.47 1.40
CA TRP A 211 9.04 -12.34 0.64
C TRP A 211 10.36 -12.67 -0.07
N ARG A 212 10.39 -12.39 -1.37
CA ARG A 212 11.59 -12.46 -2.21
C ARG A 212 11.79 -11.09 -2.87
N ASP A 213 13.00 -10.55 -2.74
CA ASP A 213 13.42 -9.31 -3.41
C ASP A 213 13.52 -9.47 -4.93
#